data_ab73cabdf0accb64593a33898693e02c
#
_entry.id   ab73cabdf0accb64593a33898693e02c
#
_cell.length_a   1.000
_cell.length_b   1.000
_cell.length_c   1.000
_cell.angle_alpha   90.00
_cell.angle_beta   90.00
_cell.angle_gamma   90.00
#
_symmetry.space_group_name_H-M   'P 1'
#
loop_
_entity.id
_entity.type
_entity.pdbx_description
1 polymer ?
#
loop_
_entity_poly.entity_id
_entity_poly.type
_entity_poly.pdbx_seq_one_letter_code
_entity_poly.pdbx_strand_id
1 'polypeptide(L)'
;MILPKQRDLRLVTIRRGGTLTDADHRLLALWAAACAEHVLALFEAERPDDTRPRHAIEATRAWTRGEVTMTEGRAAGGHAMGAARDLHGAARHAAYAAGQAGVVAHVAAHELGAAAYAIRAAQAAAPAGDADEAGRRECRWQRDQLHDAIRELVLDDQLQRNAICWSVFEA
;
A
#
# COMPACT_ATOMS: atom_id res chain seq x y z
N MET A 1 -4.57 7.57 -11.35
CA MET A 1 -3.36 6.72 -11.26
C MET A 1 -2.47 7.35 -10.21
N ILE A 2 -2.15 6.62 -9.17
CA ILE A 2 -1.37 7.09 -8.00
C ILE A 2 0.16 7.10 -8.21
N LEU A 3 0.64 6.66 -9.37
CA LEU A 3 2.05 6.80 -9.73
C LEU A 3 2.29 8.15 -10.42
N PRO A 4 3.37 8.85 -10.08
CA PRO A 4 3.72 10.12 -10.70
C PRO A 4 4.17 9.92 -12.15
N LYS A 5 3.98 10.94 -12.99
CA LYS A 5 4.48 10.93 -14.39
C LYS A 5 6.00 10.85 -14.44
N GLN A 6 6.68 11.56 -13.56
CA GLN A 6 8.13 11.53 -13.41
C GLN A 6 8.48 10.69 -12.18
N ARG A 7 9.39 9.73 -12.35
CA ARG A 7 9.82 8.86 -11.24
C ARG A 7 10.82 9.57 -10.35
N ASP A 8 10.63 9.51 -9.06
CA ASP A 8 11.65 9.86 -8.07
C ASP A 8 12.74 8.76 -8.09
N LEU A 9 13.99 9.15 -8.34
CA LEU A 9 15.11 8.21 -8.39
C LEU A 9 15.37 7.53 -7.04
N ARG A 10 14.92 8.12 -5.94
CA ARG A 10 14.99 7.52 -4.59
C ARG A 10 14.04 6.33 -4.43
N LEU A 11 13.02 6.20 -5.29
CA LEU A 11 12.09 5.07 -5.37
C LEU A 11 12.37 4.16 -6.58
N VAL A 12 13.54 4.32 -7.20
CA VAL A 12 14.05 3.44 -8.27
C VAL A 12 15.29 2.73 -7.75
N THR A 13 15.32 1.40 -7.90
CA THR A 13 16.46 0.61 -7.40
C THR A 13 17.76 0.97 -8.14
N ILE A 14 18.89 0.80 -7.45
CA ILE A 14 20.24 1.03 -8.00
C ILE A 14 20.42 0.27 -9.32
N ARG A 15 19.95 -0.97 -9.41
CA ARG A 15 20.02 -1.80 -10.61
C ARG A 15 19.27 -1.20 -11.83
N ARG A 16 18.34 -0.29 -11.59
CA ARG A 16 17.53 0.40 -12.61
C ARG A 16 17.92 1.87 -12.78
N GLY A 17 19.07 2.27 -12.22
CA GLY A 17 19.62 3.61 -12.38
C GLY A 17 19.13 4.63 -11.32
N GLY A 18 18.49 4.19 -10.28
CA GLY A 18 18.11 5.03 -9.14
C GLY A 18 19.08 4.90 -7.96
N THR A 19 18.62 5.28 -6.78
CA THR A 19 19.42 5.26 -5.54
C THR A 19 18.84 4.36 -4.45
N LEU A 20 17.68 3.72 -4.68
CA LEU A 20 17.04 2.84 -3.69
C LEU A 20 17.86 1.56 -3.51
N THR A 21 18.26 1.29 -2.26
CA THR A 21 18.92 0.04 -1.90
C THR A 21 17.92 -1.13 -1.87
N ASP A 22 18.40 -2.36 -2.04
CA ASP A 22 17.55 -3.55 -1.90
C ASP A 22 16.99 -3.68 -0.47
N ALA A 23 17.75 -3.22 0.55
CA ALA A 23 17.31 -3.22 1.94
C ALA A 23 16.13 -2.27 2.15
N ASP A 24 16.24 -1.02 1.69
CA ASP A 24 15.17 -0.03 1.83
C ASP A 24 13.95 -0.40 0.99
N HIS A 25 14.15 -1.00 -0.19
CA HIS A 25 13.04 -1.52 -1.00
C HIS A 25 12.22 -2.58 -0.25
N ARG A 26 12.89 -3.49 0.48
CA ARG A 26 12.22 -4.48 1.33
C ARG A 26 11.47 -3.81 2.49
N LEU A 27 12.03 -2.79 3.12
CA LEU A 27 11.37 -2.04 4.19
C LEU A 27 10.12 -1.31 3.67
N LEU A 28 10.17 -0.70 2.48
CA LEU A 28 8.99 -0.10 1.84
C LEU A 28 7.88 -1.15 1.59
N ALA A 29 8.26 -2.34 1.14
CA ALA A 29 7.31 -3.44 0.92
C ALA A 29 6.68 -3.93 2.22
N LEU A 30 7.46 -4.07 3.29
CA LEU A 30 6.97 -4.48 4.62
C LEU A 30 6.00 -3.44 5.19
N TRP A 31 6.31 -2.15 5.04
CA TRP A 31 5.43 -1.07 5.47
C TRP A 31 4.12 -1.07 4.66
N ALA A 32 4.19 -1.22 3.34
CA ALA A 32 3.01 -1.32 2.48
C ALA A 32 2.13 -2.52 2.85
N ALA A 33 2.74 -3.67 3.16
CA ALA A 33 2.04 -4.86 3.63
C ALA A 33 1.34 -4.61 4.97
N ALA A 34 1.99 -3.91 5.91
CA ALA A 34 1.41 -3.55 7.19
C ALA A 34 0.20 -2.62 7.04
N CYS A 35 0.30 -1.58 6.19
CA CYS A 35 -0.81 -0.68 5.88
C CYS A 35 -2.01 -1.44 5.30
N ALA A 36 -1.77 -2.34 4.34
CA ALA A 36 -2.84 -3.12 3.72
C ALA A 36 -3.49 -4.11 4.71
N GLU A 37 -2.69 -4.76 5.55
CA GLU A 37 -3.19 -5.72 6.55
C GLU A 37 -4.07 -5.05 7.60
N HIS A 38 -3.74 -3.82 8.01
CA HIS A 38 -4.48 -3.08 9.02
C HIS A 38 -5.96 -2.88 8.65
N VAL A 39 -6.28 -2.82 7.36
CA VAL A 39 -7.64 -2.65 6.87
C VAL A 39 -8.21 -3.90 6.19
N LEU A 40 -7.46 -5.01 6.16
CA LEU A 40 -7.86 -6.22 5.43
C LEU A 40 -9.18 -6.81 5.92
N ALA A 41 -9.46 -6.72 7.22
CA ALA A 41 -10.72 -7.19 7.82
C ALA A 41 -11.96 -6.56 7.17
N LEU A 42 -11.86 -5.33 6.64
CA LEU A 42 -12.96 -4.67 5.94
C LEU A 42 -13.33 -5.38 4.63
N PHE A 43 -12.35 -5.99 3.95
CA PHE A 43 -12.62 -6.83 2.79
C PHE A 43 -13.14 -8.21 3.19
N GLU A 44 -12.52 -8.85 4.19
CA GLU A 44 -12.85 -10.20 4.63
C GLU A 44 -14.26 -10.30 5.23
N ALA A 45 -14.75 -9.23 5.85
CA ALA A 45 -16.14 -9.15 6.34
C ALA A 45 -17.17 -9.25 5.19
N GLU A 46 -16.84 -8.74 4.00
CA GLU A 46 -17.74 -8.75 2.83
C GLU A 46 -17.50 -9.97 1.93
N ARG A 47 -16.27 -10.48 1.90
CA ARG A 47 -15.83 -11.61 1.06
C ARG A 47 -14.97 -12.60 1.86
N PRO A 48 -15.55 -13.32 2.85
CA PRO A 48 -14.77 -14.16 3.76
C PRO A 48 -14.06 -15.35 3.08
N ASP A 49 -14.57 -15.81 1.95
CA ASP A 49 -14.01 -16.95 1.19
C ASP A 49 -12.98 -16.52 0.13
N ASP A 50 -12.81 -15.21 -0.11
CA ASP A 50 -11.88 -14.72 -1.12
C ASP A 50 -10.52 -14.33 -0.47
N THR A 51 -9.57 -15.22 -0.56
CA THR A 51 -8.24 -15.07 0.06
C THR A 51 -7.25 -14.26 -0.78
N ARG A 52 -7.61 -13.78 -1.98
CA ARG A 52 -6.67 -13.10 -2.88
C ARG A 52 -5.99 -11.87 -2.26
N PRO A 53 -6.68 -10.96 -1.53
CA PRO A 53 -6.00 -9.84 -0.88
C PRO A 53 -5.03 -10.28 0.23
N ARG A 54 -5.43 -11.24 1.07
CA ARG A 54 -4.54 -11.82 2.09
C ARG A 54 -3.31 -12.45 1.46
N HIS A 55 -3.49 -13.23 0.41
CA HIS A 55 -2.38 -13.85 -0.32
C HIS A 55 -1.41 -12.82 -0.91
N ALA A 56 -1.89 -11.67 -1.41
CA ALA A 56 -1.02 -10.60 -1.92
C ALA A 56 -0.14 -10.00 -0.81
N ILE A 57 -0.68 -9.79 0.40
CA ILE A 57 0.07 -9.31 1.55
C ILE A 57 1.13 -10.34 1.98
N GLU A 58 0.76 -11.62 2.04
CA GLU A 58 1.69 -12.72 2.38
C GLU A 58 2.78 -12.86 1.33
N ALA A 59 2.45 -12.78 0.04
CA ALA A 59 3.42 -12.82 -1.06
C ALA A 59 4.41 -11.63 -0.99
N THR A 60 3.93 -10.44 -0.58
CA THR A 60 4.81 -9.29 -0.35
C THR A 60 5.85 -9.59 0.73
N ARG A 61 5.43 -10.15 1.86
CA ARG A 61 6.33 -10.55 2.95
C ARG A 61 7.27 -11.68 2.52
N ALA A 62 6.77 -12.69 1.80
CA ALA A 62 7.57 -13.78 1.27
C ALA A 62 8.65 -13.26 0.29
N TRP A 63 8.31 -12.28 -0.55
CA TRP A 63 9.29 -11.64 -1.41
C TRP A 63 10.41 -10.95 -0.62
N THR A 64 10.10 -10.26 0.47
CA THR A 64 11.13 -9.61 1.30
C THR A 64 12.10 -10.61 1.93
N ARG A 65 11.67 -11.87 2.12
CA ARG A 65 12.51 -12.97 2.61
C ARG A 65 13.21 -13.76 1.49
N GLY A 66 12.93 -13.42 0.21
CA GLY A 66 13.48 -14.12 -0.95
C GLY A 66 12.83 -15.48 -1.25
N GLU A 67 11.65 -15.74 -0.70
CA GLU A 67 10.92 -17.02 -0.85
C GLU A 67 10.08 -17.08 -2.13
N VAL A 68 9.70 -15.92 -2.67
CA VAL A 68 8.98 -15.79 -3.94
C VAL A 68 9.65 -14.74 -4.83
N THR A 69 9.44 -14.84 -6.13
CA THR A 69 9.97 -13.90 -7.11
C THR A 69 9.15 -12.60 -7.15
N MET A 70 9.74 -11.54 -7.71
CA MET A 70 9.04 -10.28 -8.00
C MET A 70 7.82 -10.50 -8.89
N THR A 71 7.91 -11.44 -9.85
CA THR A 71 6.80 -11.75 -10.78
C THR A 71 5.61 -12.39 -10.05
N GLU A 72 5.87 -13.30 -9.12
CA GLU A 72 4.84 -13.93 -8.27
C GLU A 72 4.16 -12.88 -7.37
N GLY A 73 4.93 -12.02 -6.71
CA GLY A 73 4.37 -10.92 -5.91
C GLY A 73 3.49 -9.99 -6.75
N ARG A 74 3.95 -9.59 -7.94
CA ARG A 74 3.18 -8.77 -8.88
C ARG A 74 1.89 -9.44 -9.32
N ALA A 75 1.91 -10.75 -9.61
CA ALA A 75 0.73 -11.51 -10.01
C ALA A 75 -0.29 -11.57 -8.86
N ALA A 76 0.16 -11.84 -7.62
CA ALA A 76 -0.69 -11.84 -6.44
C ALA A 76 -1.35 -10.47 -6.23
N GLY A 77 -0.61 -9.36 -6.39
CA GLY A 77 -1.16 -8.01 -6.34
C GLY A 77 -2.23 -7.76 -7.40
N GLY A 78 -2.02 -8.22 -8.62
CA GLY A 78 -3.01 -8.15 -9.70
C GLY A 78 -4.30 -8.91 -9.37
N HIS A 79 -4.18 -10.10 -8.79
CA HIS A 79 -5.33 -10.91 -8.34
C HIS A 79 -6.11 -10.22 -7.22
N ALA A 80 -5.43 -9.60 -6.24
CA ALA A 80 -6.07 -8.83 -5.17
C ALA A 80 -6.85 -7.63 -5.72
N MET A 81 -6.28 -6.87 -6.66
CA MET A 81 -7.01 -5.78 -7.33
C MET A 81 -8.21 -6.32 -8.13
N GLY A 82 -8.09 -7.51 -8.72
CA GLY A 82 -9.21 -8.20 -9.38
C GLY A 82 -10.35 -8.55 -8.43
N ALA A 83 -10.05 -8.84 -7.16
CA ALA A 83 -11.06 -9.12 -6.13
C ALA A 83 -11.96 -7.91 -5.84
N ALA A 84 -11.49 -6.69 -6.13
CA ALA A 84 -12.22 -5.45 -5.90
C ALA A 84 -13.25 -5.12 -6.98
N ARG A 85 -13.32 -5.89 -8.09
CA ARG A 85 -14.05 -5.50 -9.32
C ARG A 85 -15.51 -5.14 -9.07
N ASP A 86 -16.21 -5.96 -8.29
CA ASP A 86 -17.65 -5.80 -8.04
C ASP A 86 -17.97 -5.26 -6.65
N LEU A 87 -16.95 -4.65 -6.00
CA LEU A 87 -17.06 -4.08 -4.66
C LEU A 87 -17.08 -2.56 -4.70
N HIS A 88 -17.57 -1.96 -3.61
CA HIS A 88 -17.60 -0.53 -3.37
C HIS A 88 -17.08 -0.20 -1.96
N GLY A 89 -16.85 1.09 -1.68
CA GLY A 89 -16.50 1.57 -0.34
C GLY A 89 -15.28 0.90 0.28
N ALA A 90 -15.38 0.56 1.56
CA ALA A 90 -14.26 0.10 2.37
C ALA A 90 -13.64 -1.20 1.86
N ALA A 91 -14.44 -2.21 1.55
CA ALA A 91 -13.96 -3.50 1.06
C ALA A 91 -13.18 -3.38 -0.26
N ARG A 92 -13.69 -2.55 -1.19
CA ARG A 92 -12.99 -2.24 -2.44
C ARG A 92 -11.62 -1.62 -2.18
N HIS A 93 -11.56 -0.62 -1.33
CA HIS A 93 -10.31 0.07 -1.02
C HIS A 93 -9.32 -0.85 -0.30
N ALA A 94 -9.78 -1.70 0.62
CA ALA A 94 -8.93 -2.68 1.30
C ALA A 94 -8.30 -3.69 0.30
N ALA A 95 -9.07 -4.19 -0.67
CA ALA A 95 -8.54 -5.06 -1.71
C ALA A 95 -7.51 -4.34 -2.61
N TYR A 96 -7.73 -3.07 -2.95
CA TYR A 96 -6.73 -2.27 -3.67
C TYR A 96 -5.47 -2.00 -2.84
N ALA A 97 -5.59 -1.75 -1.52
CA ALA A 97 -4.43 -1.60 -0.63
C ALA A 97 -3.54 -2.85 -0.68
N ALA A 98 -4.14 -4.04 -0.55
CA ALA A 98 -3.44 -5.32 -0.66
C ALA A 98 -2.80 -5.52 -2.04
N GLY A 99 -3.51 -5.16 -3.09
CA GLY A 99 -2.99 -5.23 -4.45
C GLY A 99 -1.80 -4.31 -4.70
N GLN A 100 -1.85 -3.09 -4.18
CA GLN A 100 -0.73 -2.13 -4.26
C GLN A 100 0.48 -2.64 -3.47
N ALA A 101 0.30 -3.22 -2.28
CA ALA A 101 1.37 -3.86 -1.53
C ALA A 101 2.04 -4.98 -2.35
N GLY A 102 1.26 -5.85 -3.00
CA GLY A 102 1.77 -6.94 -3.84
C GLY A 102 2.64 -6.50 -5.01
N VAL A 103 2.42 -5.30 -5.54
CA VAL A 103 3.20 -4.81 -6.69
C VAL A 103 4.41 -3.93 -6.31
N VAL A 104 4.64 -3.68 -5.01
CA VAL A 104 5.83 -2.92 -4.54
C VAL A 104 7.13 -3.60 -4.97
N ALA A 105 7.20 -4.93 -4.95
CA ALA A 105 8.36 -5.69 -5.41
C ALA A 105 8.79 -5.33 -6.84
N HIS A 106 7.82 -4.98 -7.69
CA HIS A 106 8.06 -4.58 -9.08
C HIS A 106 8.39 -3.09 -9.24
N VAL A 107 7.66 -2.22 -8.54
CA VAL A 107 7.86 -0.76 -8.53
C VAL A 107 7.67 -0.25 -7.11
N ALA A 108 8.75 0.17 -6.47
CA ALA A 108 8.75 0.60 -5.06
C ALA A 108 7.70 1.69 -4.77
N ALA A 109 7.50 2.63 -5.69
CA ALA A 109 6.54 3.73 -5.54
C ALA A 109 5.06 3.31 -5.38
N HIS A 110 4.75 2.02 -5.46
CA HIS A 110 3.42 1.49 -5.11
C HIS A 110 3.17 1.43 -3.59
N GLU A 111 4.23 1.59 -2.77
CA GLU A 111 4.10 1.61 -1.31
C GLU A 111 3.10 2.67 -0.85
N LEU A 112 3.17 3.87 -1.43
CA LEU A 112 2.24 4.95 -1.09
C LEU A 112 0.80 4.67 -1.57
N GLY A 113 0.67 3.87 -2.63
CA GLY A 113 -0.64 3.39 -3.07
C GLY A 113 -1.32 2.49 -2.06
N ALA A 114 -0.56 1.57 -1.45
CA ALA A 114 -1.08 0.71 -0.37
C ALA A 114 -1.57 1.55 0.81
N ALA A 115 -0.78 2.53 1.25
CA ALA A 115 -1.12 3.45 2.34
C ALA A 115 -2.36 4.30 2.00
N ALA A 116 -2.39 4.93 0.82
CA ALA A 116 -3.50 5.80 0.42
C ALA A 116 -4.83 5.04 0.31
N TYR A 117 -4.83 3.84 -0.27
CA TYR A 117 -6.03 3.01 -0.32
C TYR A 117 -6.45 2.52 1.07
N ALA A 118 -5.51 2.22 1.98
CA ALA A 118 -5.85 1.85 3.36
C ALA A 118 -6.53 3.02 4.09
N ILE A 119 -6.03 4.25 3.95
CA ILE A 119 -6.70 5.45 4.51
C ILE A 119 -8.12 5.58 3.92
N ARG A 120 -8.27 5.41 2.60
CA ARG A 120 -9.59 5.44 1.95
C ARG A 120 -10.53 4.35 2.46
N ALA A 121 -10.00 3.17 2.77
CA ALA A 121 -10.78 2.09 3.37
C ALA A 121 -11.28 2.47 4.77
N ALA A 122 -10.41 3.03 5.61
CA ALA A 122 -10.77 3.52 6.95
C ALA A 122 -11.81 4.65 6.89
N GLN A 123 -11.64 5.62 5.98
CA GLN A 123 -12.62 6.68 5.75
C GLN A 123 -13.99 6.15 5.35
N ALA A 124 -14.01 5.19 4.41
CA ALA A 124 -15.25 4.61 3.89
C ALA A 124 -15.97 3.69 4.90
N ALA A 125 -15.26 3.15 5.88
CA ALA A 125 -15.81 2.33 6.95
C ALA A 125 -16.34 3.15 8.13
N ALA A 126 -15.96 4.42 8.22
CA ALA A 126 -16.35 5.29 9.33
C ALA A 126 -17.84 5.68 9.27
N PRO A 127 -18.48 5.96 10.41
CA PRO A 127 -19.79 6.57 10.45
C PRO A 127 -19.87 7.91 9.70
N ALA A 128 -21.07 8.31 9.29
CA ALA A 128 -21.28 9.59 8.63
C ALA A 128 -20.79 10.76 9.52
N GLY A 129 -19.91 11.60 8.96
CA GLY A 129 -19.30 12.73 9.65
C GLY A 129 -17.91 12.44 10.26
N ASP A 130 -17.52 11.16 10.44
CA ASP A 130 -16.26 10.79 11.08
C ASP A 130 -15.16 10.38 10.09
N ALA A 131 -15.43 10.43 8.79
CA ALA A 131 -14.52 9.95 7.75
C ALA A 131 -13.15 10.62 7.79
N ASP A 132 -13.11 11.95 7.96
CA ASP A 132 -11.85 12.69 7.99
C ASP A 132 -11.01 12.31 9.21
N GLU A 133 -11.62 12.16 10.38
CA GLU A 133 -10.89 11.76 11.59
C GLU A 133 -10.43 10.30 11.51
N ALA A 134 -11.23 9.42 10.92
CA ALA A 134 -10.81 8.05 10.64
C ALA A 134 -9.61 8.01 9.71
N GLY A 135 -9.60 8.82 8.66
CA GLY A 135 -8.47 8.96 7.73
C GLY A 135 -7.22 9.48 8.42
N ARG A 136 -7.34 10.56 9.22
CA ARG A 136 -6.21 11.10 10.01
C ARG A 136 -5.63 10.08 10.99
N ARG A 137 -6.50 9.35 11.69
CA ARG A 137 -6.10 8.30 12.64
C ARG A 137 -5.33 7.18 11.94
N GLU A 138 -5.83 6.71 10.80
CA GLU A 138 -5.15 5.70 9.98
C GLU A 138 -3.80 6.22 9.47
N CYS A 139 -3.73 7.45 8.96
CA CYS A 139 -2.49 8.07 8.49
C CYS A 139 -1.44 8.16 9.60
N ARG A 140 -1.82 8.58 10.82
CA ARG A 140 -0.92 8.61 11.98
C ARG A 140 -0.40 7.23 12.31
N TRP A 141 -1.30 6.23 12.40
CA TRP A 141 -0.91 4.85 12.67
C TRP A 141 0.10 4.33 11.64
N GLN A 142 -0.12 4.57 10.34
CA GLN A 142 0.80 4.16 9.28
C GLN A 142 2.18 4.80 9.43
N ARG A 143 2.24 6.09 9.78
CA ARG A 143 3.50 6.80 10.03
C ARG A 143 4.26 6.24 11.24
N ASP A 144 3.55 5.80 12.26
CA ASP A 144 4.14 5.14 13.45
C ASP A 144 4.76 3.78 13.11
N GLN A 145 4.30 3.11 12.06
CA GLN A 145 4.87 1.83 11.57
C GLN A 145 6.13 2.01 10.69
N LEU A 146 6.50 3.24 10.32
CA LEU A 146 7.66 3.48 9.47
C LEU A 146 8.97 3.15 10.19
N HIS A 147 9.78 2.30 9.57
CA HIS A 147 11.17 2.08 9.98
C HIS A 147 12.00 3.35 9.74
N ASP A 148 12.92 3.67 10.65
CA ASP A 148 13.70 4.93 10.60
C ASP A 148 14.45 5.11 9.28
N ALA A 149 14.98 4.04 8.70
CA ALA A 149 15.74 4.09 7.44
C ALA A 149 14.94 4.62 6.24
N ILE A 150 13.63 4.44 6.24
CA ILE A 150 12.75 4.87 5.13
C ILE A 150 11.81 6.01 5.51
N ARG A 151 11.79 6.42 6.78
CA ARG A 151 10.83 7.40 7.32
C ARG A 151 10.86 8.72 6.55
N GLU A 152 12.04 9.31 6.40
CA GLU A 152 12.20 10.59 5.70
C GLU A 152 11.76 10.49 4.24
N LEU A 153 12.17 9.41 3.54
CA LEU A 153 11.79 9.16 2.16
C LEU A 153 10.27 9.08 1.98
N VAL A 154 9.59 8.31 2.83
CA VAL A 154 8.14 8.12 2.72
C VAL A 154 7.38 9.39 3.09
N LEU A 155 7.78 10.11 4.14
CA LEU A 155 7.12 11.36 4.52
C LEU A 155 7.27 12.43 3.44
N ASP A 156 8.45 12.55 2.81
CA ASP A 156 8.65 13.46 1.69
C ASP A 156 7.82 13.06 0.46
N ASP A 157 7.75 11.76 0.16
CA ASP A 157 6.92 11.24 -0.93
C ASP A 157 5.42 11.48 -0.70
N GLN A 158 4.95 11.37 0.56
CA GLN A 158 3.59 11.75 0.93
C GLN A 158 3.31 13.23 0.59
N LEU A 159 4.23 14.14 0.90
CA LEU A 159 4.08 15.56 0.56
C LEU A 159 4.03 15.78 -0.95
N GLN A 160 4.93 15.14 -1.70
CA GLN A 160 5.04 15.32 -3.15
C GLN A 160 3.86 14.74 -3.92
N ARG A 161 3.34 13.59 -3.48
CA ARG A 161 2.27 12.86 -4.16
C ARG A 161 0.89 12.98 -3.52
N ASN A 162 0.73 13.82 -2.47
CA ASN A 162 -0.55 13.94 -1.76
C ASN A 162 -1.72 14.19 -2.72
N ALA A 163 -1.58 15.15 -3.63
CA ALA A 163 -2.64 15.52 -4.57
C ALA A 163 -3.11 14.35 -5.47
N ILE A 164 -2.18 13.51 -5.96
CA ILE A 164 -2.53 12.35 -6.78
C ILE A 164 -3.02 11.16 -5.95
N CYS A 165 -2.82 11.20 -4.65
CA CYS A 165 -3.33 10.26 -3.65
C CYS A 165 -4.56 10.80 -2.91
N TRP A 166 -5.39 11.61 -3.58
CA TRP A 166 -6.66 12.18 -3.08
C TRP A 166 -6.50 13.06 -1.84
N SER A 167 -5.33 13.63 -1.60
CA SER A 167 -5.01 14.46 -0.43
C SER A 167 -5.26 13.78 0.93
N VAL A 168 -5.07 12.45 0.99
CA VAL A 168 -5.36 11.68 2.22
C VAL A 168 -4.26 11.76 3.29
N PHE A 169 -3.09 12.31 2.95
CA PHE A 169 -1.95 12.42 3.87
C PHE A 169 -1.91 13.74 4.66
N GLU A 170 -2.96 14.52 4.61
CA GLU A 170 -3.16 15.70 5.45
C GLU A 170 -3.56 15.26 6.87
N ALA A 171 -2.57 15.15 7.77
CA ALA A 171 -2.76 14.73 9.16
C ALA A 171 -2.22 15.78 10.14
#